data_b522e881b668b9f513c58d42a00415b4
#
_entry.id   b522e881b668b9f513c58d42a00415b4
#
_cell.length_a   1.000
_cell.length_b   1.000
_cell.length_c   1.000
_cell.angle_alpha   90.00
_cell.angle_beta   90.00
_cell.angle_gamma   90.00
#
_symmetry.space_group_name_H-M   'P 1'
#
loop_
_entity.id
_entity.type
_entity.pdbx_description
1 polymer ?
#
loop_
_entity_poly.entity_id
_entity_poly.type
_entity_poly.pdbx_seq_one_letter_code
_entity_poly.pdbx_strand_id
1 'polypeptide(L)'
;VNPNIDVPHGVVKLKAVAKMIAHLDSLRDFYLANAGFEMERGAFDAAWVSAMDAMRTCLDERDINEAYREAMAAFRAIPLDKPADPIRIGIVGEMFTAIDERSNLGLDHKLVAMGVEVHRMLNFTNRYLRYNEPNLRVGAKDYLTYDMGPTSTLTVAAAKKYAAGGFDGLIHAKSAGCTPEIDCIPVLQKVSEDYSVPVLYLTYDSQTSDTGLDTRLEAFYDMLSMKKEKSK
;
A
#
# COMPACT_ATOMS: atom_id res chain seq x y z
N VAL A 1 20.12 2.14 -23.43
CA VAL A 1 19.51 2.86 -22.29
C VAL A 1 20.64 3.51 -21.52
N ASN A 2 20.61 4.83 -21.35
CA ASN A 2 21.60 5.53 -20.52
C ASN A 2 21.42 5.10 -19.06
N PRO A 3 22.42 4.49 -18.42
CA PRO A 3 22.30 4.02 -17.03
C PRO A 3 22.34 5.16 -15.99
N ASN A 4 22.52 6.40 -16.45
CA ASN A 4 22.58 7.57 -15.61
C ASN A 4 21.33 8.43 -15.83
N ILE A 5 20.83 8.99 -14.75
CA ILE A 5 19.73 9.96 -14.74
C ILE A 5 20.29 11.28 -14.24
N ASP A 6 20.13 12.33 -15.04
CA ASP A 6 20.50 13.68 -14.62
C ASP A 6 19.47 14.17 -13.59
N VAL A 7 19.97 14.56 -12.43
CA VAL A 7 19.19 15.17 -11.35
C VAL A 7 19.81 16.52 -10.98
N PRO A 8 19.08 17.43 -10.33
CA PRO A 8 19.59 18.78 -10.01
C PRO A 8 20.93 18.82 -9.28
N HIS A 9 21.32 17.73 -8.62
CA HIS A 9 22.55 17.61 -7.81
C HIS A 9 23.59 16.65 -8.40
N GLY A 10 23.47 16.27 -9.66
CA GLY A 10 24.45 15.41 -10.34
C GLY A 10 23.83 14.22 -11.09
N VAL A 11 24.71 13.34 -11.55
CA VAL A 11 24.32 12.13 -12.28
C VAL A 11 24.21 10.97 -11.31
N VAL A 12 23.00 10.42 -11.12
CA VAL A 12 22.75 9.25 -10.28
C VAL A 12 22.63 8.01 -11.15
N LYS A 13 23.32 6.94 -10.77
CA LYS A 13 23.23 5.65 -11.48
C LYS A 13 21.83 5.05 -11.28
N LEU A 14 21.25 4.46 -12.31
CA LEU A 14 19.94 3.80 -12.27
C LEU A 14 19.82 2.81 -11.10
N LYS A 15 20.90 2.11 -10.76
CA LYS A 15 20.94 1.20 -9.60
C LYS A 15 20.71 1.93 -8.27
N ALA A 16 21.29 3.12 -8.11
CA ALA A 16 21.07 3.94 -6.91
C ALA A 16 19.63 4.43 -6.81
N VAL A 17 19.04 4.84 -7.94
CA VAL A 17 17.60 5.22 -8.00
C VAL A 17 16.70 4.04 -7.62
N ALA A 18 16.94 2.85 -8.18
CA ALA A 18 16.19 1.65 -7.84
C ALA A 18 16.30 1.29 -6.35
N LYS A 19 17.48 1.46 -5.77
CA LYS A 19 17.73 1.26 -4.34
C LYS A 19 16.99 2.28 -3.48
N MET A 20 17.03 3.56 -3.86
CA MET A 20 16.29 4.63 -3.18
C MET A 20 14.79 4.32 -3.18
N ILE A 21 14.22 3.95 -4.31
CA ILE A 21 12.80 3.56 -4.43
C ILE A 21 12.49 2.39 -3.48
N ALA A 22 13.34 1.35 -3.46
CA ALA A 22 13.12 0.20 -2.58
C ALA A 22 13.16 0.57 -1.09
N HIS A 23 14.01 1.52 -0.71
CA HIS A 23 14.08 2.03 0.66
C HIS A 23 12.87 2.89 1.02
N LEU A 24 12.43 3.77 0.11
CA LEU A 24 11.22 4.58 0.32
C LEU A 24 9.96 3.70 0.41
N ASP A 25 9.82 2.68 -0.43
CA ASP A 25 8.74 1.71 -0.31
C ASP A 25 8.76 1.00 1.05
N SER A 26 9.95 0.58 1.54
CA SER A 26 10.08 -0.06 2.85
C SER A 26 9.73 0.88 4.01
N LEU A 27 10.10 2.15 3.93
CA LEU A 27 9.70 3.18 4.91
C LEU A 27 8.19 3.41 4.87
N ARG A 28 7.60 3.48 3.67
CA ARG A 28 6.15 3.64 3.52
C ARG A 28 5.37 2.45 4.05
N ASP A 29 5.84 1.22 3.81
CA ASP A 29 5.23 0.02 4.36
C ASP A 29 5.24 0.05 5.91
N PHE A 30 6.36 0.49 6.52
CA PHE A 30 6.45 0.64 7.97
C PHE A 30 5.53 1.77 8.49
N TYR A 31 5.48 2.90 7.80
CA TYR A 31 4.55 4.00 8.08
C TYR A 31 3.10 3.51 8.08
N LEU A 32 2.65 2.90 7.00
CA LEU A 32 1.27 2.44 6.83
C LEU A 32 0.83 1.41 7.88
N ALA A 33 1.78 0.59 8.34
CA ALA A 33 1.49 -0.40 9.37
C ALA A 33 1.42 0.20 10.80
N ASN A 34 1.95 1.40 11.04
CA ASN A 34 2.13 1.91 12.41
C ASN A 34 1.62 3.34 12.64
N ALA A 35 1.58 4.18 11.62
CA ALA A 35 1.00 5.52 11.74
C ALA A 35 -0.48 5.42 12.17
N GLY A 36 -0.96 6.39 12.94
CA GLY A 36 -2.28 6.34 13.56
C GLY A 36 -2.31 5.61 14.90
N PHE A 37 -1.22 4.93 15.28
CA PHE A 37 -1.03 4.34 16.61
C PHE A 37 0.06 5.06 17.41
N GLU A 38 0.64 6.13 16.87
CA GLU A 38 1.64 6.93 17.59
C GLU A 38 1.04 7.65 18.78
N MET A 39 1.77 7.66 19.91
CA MET A 39 1.35 8.39 21.11
C MET A 39 1.35 9.91 20.90
N GLU A 40 2.27 10.43 20.09
CA GLU A 40 2.31 11.82 19.65
C GLU A 40 1.82 11.93 18.19
N ARG A 41 0.63 12.46 18.04
CA ARG A 41 -0.04 12.55 16.72
C ARG A 41 0.79 13.35 15.71
N GLY A 42 1.02 12.78 14.52
CA GLY A 42 1.82 13.38 13.46
C GLY A 42 3.32 13.10 13.56
N ALA A 43 3.77 12.30 14.53
CA ALA A 43 5.18 11.93 14.67
C ALA A 43 5.69 11.17 13.42
N PHE A 44 4.87 10.27 12.86
CA PHE A 44 5.20 9.57 11.62
C PHE A 44 5.26 10.50 10.41
N ASP A 45 4.35 11.48 10.31
CA ASP A 45 4.36 12.47 9.24
C ASP A 45 5.63 13.33 9.28
N ALA A 46 6.01 13.80 10.45
CA ALA A 46 7.24 14.57 10.65
C ALA A 46 8.49 13.75 10.29
N ALA A 47 8.53 12.50 10.72
CA ALA A 47 9.64 11.59 10.40
C ALA A 47 9.68 11.25 8.89
N TRP A 48 8.51 11.11 8.22
CA TRP A 48 8.42 10.91 6.78
C TRP A 48 8.98 12.10 6.00
N VAL A 49 8.58 13.34 6.37
CA VAL A 49 9.11 14.56 5.74
C VAL A 49 10.63 14.62 5.89
N SER A 50 11.15 14.37 7.10
CA SER A 50 12.60 14.36 7.34
C SER A 50 13.33 13.31 6.50
N ALA A 51 12.75 12.10 6.37
CA ALA A 51 13.31 11.04 5.54
C ALA A 51 13.34 11.43 4.06
N MET A 52 12.27 12.05 3.55
CA MET A 52 12.21 12.52 2.16
C MET A 52 13.23 13.62 1.90
N ASP A 53 13.43 14.55 2.83
CA ASP A 53 14.43 15.62 2.69
C ASP A 53 15.86 15.07 2.72
N ALA A 54 16.16 14.11 3.58
CA ALA A 54 17.43 13.42 3.59
C ALA A 54 17.70 12.69 2.26
N MET A 55 16.70 11.95 1.74
CA MET A 55 16.83 11.23 0.48
C MET A 55 17.05 12.14 -0.73
N ARG A 56 16.50 13.37 -0.74
CA ARG A 56 16.70 14.35 -1.82
C ARG A 56 18.14 14.82 -1.96
N THR A 57 18.95 14.74 -0.92
CA THR A 57 20.35 15.20 -0.89
C THR A 57 21.35 14.08 -1.16
N CYS A 58 20.93 12.83 -1.25
CA CYS A 58 21.79 11.69 -1.50
C CYS A 58 22.38 11.71 -2.91
N LEU A 59 23.69 11.52 -3.03
CA LEU A 59 24.41 11.53 -4.30
C LEU A 59 24.82 10.12 -4.76
N ASP A 60 24.92 9.16 -3.86
CA ASP A 60 25.33 7.80 -4.16
C ASP A 60 24.60 6.74 -3.31
N GLU A 61 24.90 5.45 -3.55
CA GLU A 61 24.28 4.34 -2.82
C GLU A 61 24.64 4.31 -1.32
N ARG A 62 25.77 4.87 -0.93
CA ARG A 62 26.18 4.91 0.48
C ARG A 62 25.34 5.90 1.24
N ASP A 63 25.19 7.11 0.69
CA ASP A 63 24.34 8.16 1.27
C ASP A 63 22.89 7.66 1.40
N ILE A 64 22.36 7.00 0.34
CA ILE A 64 21.00 6.43 0.33
C ILE A 64 20.82 5.39 1.43
N ASN A 65 21.80 4.50 1.63
CA ASN A 65 21.72 3.48 2.69
C ASN A 65 21.83 4.10 4.08
N GLU A 66 22.61 5.15 4.26
CA GLU A 66 22.75 5.86 5.52
C GLU A 66 21.46 6.59 5.88
N ALA A 67 20.93 7.41 4.96
CA ALA A 67 19.64 8.09 5.12
C ALA A 67 18.49 7.11 5.43
N TYR A 68 18.46 5.96 4.76
CA TYR A 68 17.46 4.92 5.06
C TYR A 68 17.59 4.36 6.47
N ARG A 69 18.81 4.04 6.92
CA ARG A 69 19.03 3.49 8.27
C ARG A 69 18.62 4.48 9.36
N GLU A 70 18.96 5.74 9.16
CA GLU A 70 18.60 6.82 10.09
C GLU A 70 17.09 7.03 10.13
N ALA A 71 16.44 7.13 8.95
CA ALA A 71 14.98 7.26 8.84
C ALA A 71 14.25 6.07 9.48
N MET A 72 14.68 4.84 9.21
CA MET A 72 14.08 3.65 9.81
C MET A 72 14.31 3.58 11.33
N ALA A 73 15.46 4.02 11.81
CA ALA A 73 15.72 4.14 13.26
C ALA A 73 14.80 5.18 13.91
N ALA A 74 14.62 6.33 13.26
CA ALA A 74 13.69 7.37 13.73
C ALA A 74 12.24 6.85 13.77
N PHE A 75 11.78 6.15 12.74
CA PHE A 75 10.44 5.53 12.71
C PHE A 75 10.24 4.53 13.85
N ARG A 76 11.22 3.66 14.11
CA ARG A 76 11.16 2.67 15.18
C ARG A 76 11.24 3.26 16.58
N ALA A 77 11.75 4.47 16.71
CA ALA A 77 11.84 5.18 17.99
C ALA A 77 10.53 5.88 18.37
N ILE A 78 9.56 5.99 17.46
CA ILE A 78 8.26 6.59 17.73
C ILE A 78 7.49 5.68 18.69
N PRO A 79 7.08 6.18 19.88
CA PRO A 79 6.27 5.40 20.81
C PRO A 79 4.88 5.11 20.24
N LEU A 80 4.42 3.87 20.38
CA LEU A 80 3.14 3.41 19.86
C LEU A 80 2.22 2.95 21.01
N ASP A 81 0.93 3.29 20.87
CA ASP A 81 -0.19 2.69 21.60
C ASP A 81 -1.02 1.83 20.64
N LYS A 82 -0.38 0.79 20.12
CA LYS A 82 -0.99 -0.10 19.12
C LYS A 82 -1.67 -1.28 19.80
N PRO A 83 -2.97 -1.53 19.54
CA PRO A 83 -3.65 -2.71 20.05
C PRO A 83 -2.94 -4.00 19.62
N ALA A 84 -3.03 -5.05 20.46
CA ALA A 84 -2.47 -6.35 20.12
C ALA A 84 -3.11 -6.99 18.87
N ASP A 85 -4.37 -6.62 18.58
CA ASP A 85 -5.14 -7.08 17.43
C ASP A 85 -5.85 -5.88 16.76
N PRO A 86 -5.11 -5.02 16.03
CA PRO A 86 -5.68 -3.89 15.32
C PRO A 86 -6.52 -4.36 14.12
N ILE A 87 -7.40 -3.50 13.62
CA ILE A 87 -8.05 -3.75 12.33
C ILE A 87 -6.97 -3.63 11.24
N ARG A 88 -6.83 -4.70 10.43
CA ARG A 88 -5.87 -4.78 9.34
C ARG A 88 -6.58 -4.75 7.99
N ILE A 89 -6.21 -3.78 7.14
CA ILE A 89 -6.76 -3.61 5.80
C ILE A 89 -5.65 -3.75 4.76
N GLY A 90 -5.89 -4.59 3.75
CA GLY A 90 -5.06 -4.71 2.58
C GLY A 90 -5.58 -3.85 1.42
N ILE A 91 -4.75 -2.97 0.86
CA ILE A 91 -5.08 -2.21 -0.36
C ILE A 91 -4.54 -2.95 -1.57
N VAL A 92 -5.41 -3.17 -2.55
CA VAL A 92 -5.12 -3.77 -3.87
C VAL A 92 -5.74 -2.93 -4.97
N GLY A 93 -5.36 -3.13 -6.22
CA GLY A 93 -5.99 -2.46 -7.35
C GLY A 93 -5.03 -1.83 -8.35
N GLU A 94 -5.48 -0.78 -9.02
CA GLU A 94 -4.72 -0.08 -10.05
C GLU A 94 -3.56 0.70 -9.42
N MET A 95 -2.38 0.57 -10.03
CA MET A 95 -1.14 1.01 -9.42
C MET A 95 -1.13 2.49 -9.05
N PHE A 96 -1.44 3.37 -10.00
CA PHE A 96 -1.37 4.82 -9.76
C PHE A 96 -2.46 5.24 -8.78
N THR A 97 -3.68 4.76 -8.97
CA THR A 97 -4.79 5.07 -8.05
C THR A 97 -4.50 4.58 -6.64
N ALA A 98 -3.91 3.40 -6.49
CA ALA A 98 -3.64 2.84 -5.15
C ALA A 98 -2.50 3.54 -4.41
N ILE A 99 -1.52 4.15 -5.11
CA ILE A 99 -0.32 4.72 -4.46
C ILE A 99 -0.23 6.25 -4.49
N ASP A 100 -0.92 6.91 -5.42
CA ASP A 100 -0.88 8.38 -5.53
C ASP A 100 -2.01 9.01 -4.71
N GLU A 101 -1.61 9.69 -3.65
CA GLU A 101 -2.52 10.31 -2.67
C GLU A 101 -3.46 11.37 -3.29
N ARG A 102 -3.03 12.01 -4.38
CA ARG A 102 -3.90 12.97 -5.10
C ARG A 102 -4.97 12.24 -5.91
N SER A 103 -4.63 11.12 -6.52
CA SER A 103 -5.55 10.32 -7.32
C SER A 103 -6.58 9.58 -6.48
N ASN A 104 -6.25 9.24 -5.22
CA ASN A 104 -7.11 8.48 -4.31
C ASN A 104 -7.67 9.30 -3.13
N LEU A 105 -7.55 10.63 -3.19
CA LEU A 105 -8.06 11.54 -2.17
C LEU A 105 -7.51 11.24 -0.75
N GLY A 106 -6.25 10.87 -0.66
CA GLY A 106 -5.58 10.63 0.62
C GLY A 106 -6.04 9.35 1.33
N LEU A 107 -6.41 8.31 0.59
CA LEU A 107 -6.91 7.03 1.12
C LEU A 107 -6.06 6.49 2.27
N ASP A 108 -4.73 6.46 2.10
CA ASP A 108 -3.79 5.97 3.10
C ASP A 108 -3.91 6.76 4.42
N HIS A 109 -3.89 8.10 4.33
CA HIS A 109 -3.98 8.98 5.50
C HIS A 109 -5.32 8.88 6.21
N LYS A 110 -6.43 8.72 5.47
CA LYS A 110 -7.76 8.55 6.04
C LYS A 110 -7.86 7.26 6.85
N LEU A 111 -7.36 6.16 6.32
CA LEU A 111 -7.34 4.86 7.02
C LEU A 111 -6.43 4.89 8.27
N VAL A 112 -5.25 5.45 8.15
CA VAL A 112 -4.31 5.63 9.26
C VAL A 112 -4.94 6.49 10.37
N ALA A 113 -5.60 7.61 10.00
CA ALA A 113 -6.28 8.48 10.97
C ALA A 113 -7.44 7.77 11.72
N MET A 114 -7.99 6.70 11.17
CA MET A 114 -9.00 5.84 11.80
C MET A 114 -8.41 4.75 12.70
N GLY A 115 -7.08 4.69 12.88
CA GLY A 115 -6.41 3.65 13.66
C GLY A 115 -6.41 2.27 12.99
N VAL A 116 -6.25 2.25 11.68
CA VAL A 116 -6.17 1.02 10.86
C VAL A 116 -4.72 0.70 10.54
N GLU A 117 -4.33 -0.55 10.71
CA GLU A 117 -3.08 -1.07 10.18
C GLU A 117 -3.23 -1.35 8.68
N VAL A 118 -2.57 -0.52 7.87
CA VAL A 118 -2.70 -0.58 6.41
C VAL A 118 -1.53 -1.33 5.79
N HIS A 119 -1.83 -2.21 4.86
CA HIS A 119 -0.83 -2.93 4.06
C HIS A 119 -1.10 -2.77 2.57
N ARG A 120 -0.06 -2.46 1.81
CA ARG A 120 -0.15 -2.31 0.36
C ARG A 120 1.02 -3.03 -0.31
N MET A 121 0.77 -4.26 -0.81
CA MET A 121 1.77 -5.01 -1.56
C MET A 121 2.08 -4.34 -2.91
N LEU A 122 1.15 -3.56 -3.43
CA LEU A 122 1.29 -2.80 -4.65
C LEU A 122 2.14 -1.55 -4.39
N ASN A 123 3.42 -1.63 -4.72
CA ASN A 123 4.38 -0.54 -4.68
C ASN A 123 5.38 -0.68 -5.84
N PHE A 124 6.25 0.30 -6.04
CA PHE A 124 7.21 0.27 -7.16
C PHE A 124 8.19 -0.90 -7.05
N THR A 125 8.65 -1.20 -5.85
CA THR A 125 9.59 -2.30 -5.60
C THR A 125 8.99 -3.65 -5.98
N ASN A 126 7.80 -3.94 -5.51
CA ASN A 126 7.14 -5.21 -5.79
C ASN A 126 6.71 -5.31 -7.26
N ARG A 127 6.28 -4.19 -7.85
CA ARG A 127 5.79 -4.19 -9.22
C ARG A 127 6.90 -4.22 -10.28
N TYR A 128 8.01 -3.51 -10.06
CA TYR A 128 9.04 -3.32 -11.10
C TYR A 128 10.40 -3.90 -10.73
N LEU A 129 10.78 -3.93 -9.46
CA LEU A 129 12.11 -4.41 -9.05
C LEU A 129 12.12 -5.87 -8.60
N ARG A 130 11.05 -6.33 -7.95
CA ARG A 130 10.92 -7.69 -7.41
C ARG A 130 9.78 -8.48 -8.02
N TYR A 131 9.14 -7.94 -9.05
CA TYR A 131 8.01 -8.60 -9.68
C TYR A 131 8.43 -9.95 -10.26
N ASN A 132 7.85 -11.02 -9.71
CA ASN A 132 8.07 -12.38 -10.14
C ASN A 132 6.72 -13.01 -10.50
N GLU A 133 6.26 -12.75 -11.70
CA GLU A 133 4.97 -13.21 -12.19
C GLU A 133 4.77 -14.72 -12.07
N PRO A 134 5.73 -15.59 -12.41
CA PRO A 134 5.54 -17.02 -12.27
C PRO A 134 5.21 -17.45 -10.84
N ASN A 135 5.91 -16.92 -9.83
CA ASN A 135 5.64 -17.24 -8.42
C ASN A 135 4.31 -16.67 -7.94
N LEU A 136 3.93 -15.47 -8.38
CA LEU A 136 2.63 -14.89 -8.07
C LEU A 136 1.50 -15.72 -8.66
N ARG A 137 1.64 -16.18 -9.90
CA ARG A 137 0.68 -17.08 -10.55
C ARG A 137 0.55 -18.41 -9.82
N VAL A 138 1.67 -19.02 -9.41
CA VAL A 138 1.65 -20.26 -8.63
C VAL A 138 0.93 -20.05 -7.29
N GLY A 139 1.23 -18.96 -6.58
CA GLY A 139 0.61 -18.62 -5.30
C GLY A 139 -0.90 -18.34 -5.38
N ALA A 140 -1.38 -17.89 -6.53
CA ALA A 140 -2.78 -17.53 -6.75
C ALA A 140 -3.46 -18.36 -7.86
N LYS A 141 -2.90 -19.54 -8.21
CA LYS A 141 -3.36 -20.39 -9.33
C LYS A 141 -4.84 -20.75 -9.31
N ASP A 142 -5.41 -20.87 -8.11
CA ASP A 142 -6.82 -21.23 -7.94
C ASP A 142 -7.77 -20.12 -8.38
N TYR A 143 -7.26 -18.90 -8.54
CA TYR A 143 -7.98 -17.69 -8.93
C TYR A 143 -7.54 -17.14 -10.29
N LEU A 144 -6.31 -17.45 -10.74
CA LEU A 144 -5.71 -16.97 -11.99
C LEU A 144 -5.82 -18.05 -13.07
N THR A 145 -7.03 -18.27 -13.58
CA THR A 145 -7.30 -19.30 -14.59
C THR A 145 -6.89 -18.88 -16.01
N TYR A 146 -6.67 -17.58 -16.24
CA TYR A 146 -6.19 -17.00 -17.49
C TYR A 146 -5.23 -15.85 -17.23
N ASP A 147 -4.58 -15.35 -18.26
CA ASP A 147 -3.66 -14.22 -18.15
C ASP A 147 -4.42 -12.90 -18.04
N MET A 148 -4.39 -12.30 -16.87
CA MET A 148 -5.01 -11.01 -16.57
C MET A 148 -4.03 -9.84 -16.71
N GLY A 149 -2.81 -10.11 -17.18
CA GLY A 149 -1.73 -9.13 -17.19
C GLY A 149 -1.08 -8.91 -15.82
N PRO A 150 0.03 -8.17 -15.82
CA PRO A 150 0.89 -8.11 -14.64
C PRO A 150 0.29 -7.36 -13.44
N THR A 151 -0.49 -6.30 -13.65
CA THR A 151 -1.08 -5.53 -12.55
C THR A 151 -2.19 -6.33 -11.88
N SER A 152 -3.11 -6.87 -12.67
CA SER A 152 -4.22 -7.70 -12.19
C SER A 152 -3.74 -8.97 -11.50
N THR A 153 -2.67 -9.62 -12.02
CA THR A 153 -2.01 -10.74 -11.36
C THR A 153 -1.53 -10.36 -9.96
N LEU A 154 -0.91 -9.19 -9.81
CA LEU A 154 -0.47 -8.71 -8.50
C LEU A 154 -1.66 -8.38 -7.58
N THR A 155 -2.71 -7.77 -8.11
CA THR A 155 -3.96 -7.47 -7.38
C THR A 155 -4.57 -8.75 -6.79
N VAL A 156 -4.78 -9.78 -7.61
CA VAL A 156 -5.36 -11.06 -7.17
C VAL A 156 -4.44 -11.78 -6.19
N ALA A 157 -3.14 -11.84 -6.46
CA ALA A 157 -2.17 -12.49 -5.58
C ALA A 157 -2.08 -11.79 -4.21
N ALA A 158 -2.10 -10.47 -4.19
CA ALA A 158 -2.10 -9.69 -2.95
C ALA A 158 -3.40 -9.89 -2.17
N ALA A 159 -4.56 -9.86 -2.83
CA ALA A 159 -5.86 -10.08 -2.20
C ALA A 159 -5.92 -11.46 -1.54
N LYS A 160 -5.52 -12.53 -2.25
CA LYS A 160 -5.43 -13.87 -1.68
C LYS A 160 -4.48 -13.94 -0.49
N LYS A 161 -3.30 -13.32 -0.60
CA LYS A 161 -2.31 -13.30 0.48
C LYS A 161 -2.85 -12.62 1.74
N TYR A 162 -3.50 -11.48 1.61
CA TYR A 162 -4.11 -10.78 2.74
C TYR A 162 -5.25 -11.58 3.35
N ALA A 163 -6.15 -12.10 2.52
CA ALA A 163 -7.28 -12.91 2.98
C ALA A 163 -6.81 -14.16 3.74
N ALA A 164 -5.86 -14.90 3.18
CA ALA A 164 -5.24 -16.06 3.85
C ALA A 164 -4.43 -15.67 5.10
N GLY A 165 -3.90 -14.45 5.16
CA GLY A 165 -3.17 -13.89 6.30
C GLY A 165 -4.07 -13.37 7.43
N GLY A 166 -5.39 -13.55 7.34
CA GLY A 166 -6.34 -13.15 8.37
C GLY A 166 -6.51 -11.63 8.47
N PHE A 167 -6.45 -10.92 7.36
CA PHE A 167 -6.82 -9.50 7.33
C PHE A 167 -8.32 -9.33 7.54
N ASP A 168 -8.71 -8.24 8.18
CA ASP A 168 -10.11 -7.97 8.50
C ASP A 168 -10.91 -7.52 7.28
N GLY A 169 -10.26 -6.81 6.35
CA GLY A 169 -10.87 -6.31 5.12
C GLY A 169 -9.89 -6.02 4.01
N LEU A 170 -10.41 -5.88 2.78
CA LEU A 170 -9.65 -5.46 1.61
C LEU A 170 -10.29 -4.20 1.01
N ILE A 171 -9.46 -3.33 0.44
CA ILE A 171 -9.90 -2.20 -0.38
C ILE A 171 -9.36 -2.39 -1.79
N HIS A 172 -10.24 -2.45 -2.78
CA HIS A 172 -9.89 -2.46 -4.19
C HIS A 172 -10.04 -1.05 -4.75
N ALA A 173 -8.91 -0.38 -5.01
CA ALA A 173 -8.84 1.00 -5.50
C ALA A 173 -8.47 1.03 -6.98
N LYS A 174 -9.32 1.62 -7.84
CA LYS A 174 -9.06 1.73 -9.27
C LYS A 174 -9.67 2.98 -9.89
N SER A 175 -9.12 3.44 -11.01
CA SER A 175 -9.79 4.43 -11.86
C SER A 175 -11.00 3.81 -12.58
N ALA A 176 -12.00 4.62 -12.92
CA ALA A 176 -13.23 4.16 -13.57
C ALA A 176 -12.95 3.42 -14.89
N GLY A 177 -11.96 3.89 -15.67
CA GLY A 177 -11.60 3.33 -16.98
C GLY A 177 -10.62 2.16 -16.96
N CYS A 178 -10.17 1.69 -15.80
CA CYS A 178 -9.17 0.62 -15.72
C CYS A 178 -9.79 -0.75 -15.98
N THR A 179 -9.82 -1.18 -17.24
CA THR A 179 -10.39 -2.47 -17.66
C THR A 179 -9.73 -3.68 -16.98
N PRO A 180 -8.40 -3.78 -16.85
CA PRO A 180 -7.77 -4.91 -16.16
C PRO A 180 -8.23 -5.06 -14.70
N GLU A 181 -8.48 -3.96 -14.01
CA GLU A 181 -8.98 -4.02 -12.63
C GLU A 181 -10.50 -4.26 -12.55
N ILE A 182 -11.26 -3.97 -13.61
CA ILE A 182 -12.66 -4.40 -13.72
C ILE A 182 -12.71 -5.93 -13.79
N ASP A 183 -11.83 -6.56 -14.56
CA ASP A 183 -11.75 -8.01 -14.69
C ASP A 183 -11.34 -8.70 -13.39
N CYS A 184 -10.67 -7.99 -12.46
CA CYS A 184 -10.36 -8.52 -11.13
C CYS A 184 -11.60 -8.66 -10.24
N ILE A 185 -12.66 -7.87 -10.43
CA ILE A 185 -13.80 -7.79 -9.51
C ILE A 185 -14.44 -9.16 -9.23
N PRO A 186 -14.81 -9.99 -10.22
CA PRO A 186 -15.38 -11.30 -9.94
C PRO A 186 -14.42 -12.24 -9.23
N VAL A 187 -13.11 -12.10 -9.51
CA VAL A 187 -12.07 -12.88 -8.82
C VAL A 187 -11.94 -12.46 -7.35
N LEU A 188 -11.96 -11.16 -7.09
CA LEU A 188 -11.93 -10.62 -5.73
C LEU A 188 -13.19 -10.98 -4.93
N GLN A 189 -14.34 -11.03 -5.57
CA GLN A 189 -15.58 -11.54 -4.96
C GLN A 189 -15.41 -13.01 -4.54
N LYS A 190 -14.83 -13.84 -5.39
CA LYS A 190 -14.54 -15.24 -5.05
C LYS A 190 -13.56 -15.37 -3.88
N VAL A 191 -12.49 -14.56 -3.85
CA VAL A 191 -11.57 -14.51 -2.70
C VAL A 191 -12.31 -14.07 -1.43
N SER A 192 -13.16 -13.06 -1.52
CA SER A 192 -13.98 -12.57 -0.41
C SER A 192 -14.87 -13.67 0.17
N GLU A 193 -15.55 -14.43 -0.67
CA GLU A 193 -16.41 -15.55 -0.27
C GLU A 193 -15.61 -16.68 0.39
N ASP A 194 -14.53 -17.15 -0.25
CA ASP A 194 -13.73 -18.29 0.21
C ASP A 194 -13.06 -18.05 1.56
N TYR A 195 -12.64 -16.81 1.83
CA TYR A 195 -11.97 -16.44 3.08
C TYR A 195 -12.88 -15.65 4.05
N SER A 196 -14.11 -15.37 3.68
CA SER A 196 -15.04 -14.53 4.47
C SER A 196 -14.44 -13.16 4.81
N VAL A 197 -13.68 -12.58 3.89
CA VAL A 197 -13.02 -11.27 4.02
C VAL A 197 -13.77 -10.24 3.17
N PRO A 198 -14.42 -9.21 3.74
CA PRO A 198 -15.13 -8.21 2.96
C PRO A 198 -14.19 -7.36 2.11
N VAL A 199 -14.66 -6.96 0.93
CA VAL A 199 -13.95 -6.10 -0.01
C VAL A 199 -14.74 -4.82 -0.25
N LEU A 200 -14.15 -3.67 0.02
CA LEU A 200 -14.67 -2.37 -0.37
C LEU A 200 -14.12 -2.00 -1.75
N TYR A 201 -15.00 -1.84 -2.73
CA TYR A 201 -14.63 -1.42 -4.08
C TYR A 201 -14.69 0.10 -4.21
N LEU A 202 -13.55 0.75 -4.40
CA LEU A 202 -13.42 2.19 -4.63
C LEU A 202 -13.08 2.44 -6.10
N THR A 203 -13.98 3.10 -6.80
CA THR A 203 -13.76 3.53 -8.19
C THR A 203 -13.65 5.05 -8.21
N TYR A 204 -12.56 5.54 -8.75
CA TYR A 204 -12.23 6.97 -8.80
C TYR A 204 -12.42 7.53 -10.20
N ASP A 205 -13.09 8.66 -10.28
CA ASP A 205 -13.32 9.46 -11.48
C ASP A 205 -13.44 10.95 -11.14
N SER A 206 -13.78 11.76 -12.13
CA SER A 206 -13.95 13.21 -11.94
C SER A 206 -15.14 13.61 -11.05
N GLN A 207 -16.02 12.69 -10.72
CA GLN A 207 -17.19 12.90 -9.86
C GLN A 207 -16.98 12.37 -8.44
N THR A 208 -15.86 11.70 -8.18
CA THR A 208 -15.55 11.17 -6.85
C THR A 208 -15.30 12.32 -5.89
N SER A 209 -16.09 12.39 -4.81
CA SER A 209 -15.98 13.42 -3.77
C SER A 209 -15.24 12.90 -2.54
N ASP A 210 -14.55 13.78 -1.88
CA ASP A 210 -13.85 13.52 -0.63
C ASP A 210 -14.80 13.03 0.47
N THR A 211 -15.93 13.76 0.66
CA THR A 211 -16.97 13.38 1.63
C THR A 211 -17.60 12.01 1.33
N GLY A 212 -17.81 11.70 0.04
CA GLY A 212 -18.34 10.40 -0.37
C GLY A 212 -17.37 9.26 -0.06
N LEU A 213 -16.07 9.51 -0.19
CA LEU A 213 -15.03 8.55 0.21
C LEU A 213 -15.03 8.36 1.74
N ASP A 214 -15.03 9.44 2.52
CA ASP A 214 -15.03 9.40 3.99
C ASP A 214 -16.19 8.56 4.52
N THR A 215 -17.41 8.83 4.07
CA THR A 215 -18.61 8.07 4.48
C THR A 215 -18.48 6.56 4.20
N ARG A 216 -17.89 6.20 3.06
CA ARG A 216 -17.71 4.79 2.70
C ARG A 216 -16.62 4.11 3.54
N LEU A 217 -15.54 4.82 3.86
CA LEU A 217 -14.47 4.31 4.72
C LEU A 217 -14.97 4.15 6.16
N GLU A 218 -15.70 5.12 6.70
CA GLU A 218 -16.31 5.04 8.03
C GLU A 218 -17.27 3.84 8.13
N ALA A 219 -18.19 3.70 7.18
CA ALA A 219 -19.12 2.56 7.16
C ALA A 219 -18.41 1.22 7.03
N PHE A 220 -17.31 1.15 6.27
CA PHE A 220 -16.52 -0.06 6.14
C PHE A 220 -15.78 -0.39 7.43
N TYR A 221 -15.17 0.60 8.06
CA TYR A 221 -14.50 0.47 9.36
C TYR A 221 -15.47 -0.03 10.45
N ASP A 222 -16.65 0.59 10.55
CA ASP A 222 -17.66 0.20 11.54
C ASP A 222 -18.09 -1.26 11.34
N MET A 223 -18.32 -1.67 10.09
CA MET A 223 -18.66 -3.05 9.75
C MET A 223 -17.55 -4.03 10.18
N LEU A 224 -16.27 -3.69 9.94
CA LEU A 224 -15.12 -4.52 10.34
C LEU A 224 -15.01 -4.60 11.86
N SER A 225 -15.17 -3.48 12.55
CA SER A 225 -15.15 -3.41 14.02
C SER A 225 -16.22 -4.30 14.64
N MET A 226 -17.46 -4.19 14.16
CA MET A 226 -18.57 -5.02 14.63
C MET A 226 -18.35 -6.51 14.36
N LYS A 227 -17.76 -6.85 13.21
CA LYS A 227 -17.44 -8.24 12.88
C LYS A 227 -16.36 -8.79 13.82
N LYS A 228 -15.32 -7.99 14.08
CA LYS A 228 -14.20 -8.38 14.94
C LYS A 228 -14.63 -8.56 16.41
N GLU A 229 -15.52 -7.71 16.92
CA GLU A 229 -16.09 -7.84 18.24
C GLU A 229 -16.91 -9.12 18.42
N LYS A 230 -17.69 -9.53 17.40
CA LYS A 230 -18.47 -10.77 17.42
C LYS A 230 -17.64 -12.04 17.35
N SER A 231 -16.38 -11.93 16.95
CA SER A 231 -15.44 -13.06 16.79
C SER A 231 -14.58 -13.31 18.04
N LYS A 232 -14.65 -12.41 19.03
CA LYS A 232 -14.02 -12.53 20.36
C LYS A 232 -14.96 -13.22 21.34
#